data_ea6f664c3198ae9b580f36fc151e817b
#
_entry.id   ea6f664c3198ae9b580f36fc151e817b
#
_cell.length_a   1.000
_cell.length_b   1.000
_cell.length_c   1.000
_cell.angle_alpha   90.00
_cell.angle_beta   90.00
_cell.angle_gamma   90.00
#
_symmetry.space_group_name_H-M   'P 1'
#
loop_
_entity.id
_entity.type
_entity.pdbx_description
1 polymer ?
#
loop_
_entity_poly.entity_id
_entity_poly.type
_entity_poly.pdbx_seq_one_letter_code
_entity_poly.pdbx_strand_id
1 'polypeptide(L)'
;MRFSDTPGQEGLKDSLRRLADNDTVPHAILLSGAEGTGKMMLARAFAQYLHCRRPVGGEPCGECPDCRMHAELSHPDLHFVYPIVKREKEKIATSADILPLWQQMLVEHPEMPSEQWLEIINAGNSQPSIYVNEADSIVQADSYPPFTSPRKIFIIWRPERMQTAAANKLLKVIEEPMQGTVFILVSDNELQLLPTIYSRTQRFHVGSIENAELTEWLIHKRGLGEDEARRIASIAGGNLINASRLASHSGETEEFRLQYMEIMRQAYKKGAAALKKIADRLGDSKGGYGREKLRRFLLYMGRMARENYLYNLGVGSLVAMTREEEEFASRFAPFIHSGNVEELVKETDRARIDIERNANAKLVLFDFFILLIILIHKKRG
;
A
#
# COMPACT_ATOMS: atom_id res chain seq x y z
N MET A 1 -5.95 17.16 -5.51
CA MET A 1 -5.80 15.84 -6.14
C MET A 1 -6.66 15.80 -7.40
N ARG A 2 -6.09 15.48 -8.57
CA ARG A 2 -6.81 15.36 -9.84
C ARG A 2 -6.83 13.90 -10.28
N PHE A 3 -7.70 13.52 -11.20
CA PHE A 3 -7.67 12.17 -11.78
C PHE A 3 -6.35 11.89 -12.50
N SER A 4 -5.79 12.90 -13.16
CA SER A 4 -4.47 12.84 -13.82
C SER A 4 -3.29 12.64 -12.85
N ASP A 5 -3.47 12.82 -11.54
CA ASP A 5 -2.43 12.52 -10.56
C ASP A 5 -2.28 11.01 -10.30
N THR A 6 -3.33 10.23 -10.57
CA THR A 6 -3.33 8.76 -10.44
C THR A 6 -2.96 8.13 -11.78
N PRO A 7 -1.93 7.28 -11.86
CA PRO A 7 -1.61 6.59 -13.11
C PRO A 7 -2.67 5.56 -13.47
N GLY A 8 -2.95 5.44 -14.76
CA GLY A 8 -3.87 4.45 -15.30
C GLY A 8 -5.33 4.58 -14.89
N GLN A 9 -6.07 3.47 -15.00
CA GLN A 9 -7.46 3.36 -14.59
C GLN A 9 -8.43 4.24 -15.40
N GLU A 10 -8.13 4.58 -16.67
CA GLU A 10 -8.91 5.55 -17.45
C GLU A 10 -10.39 5.16 -17.58
N GLY A 11 -10.69 3.89 -17.83
CA GLY A 11 -12.08 3.41 -17.90
C GLY A 11 -12.86 3.59 -16.60
N LEU A 12 -12.18 3.45 -15.45
CA LEU A 12 -12.77 3.71 -14.14
C LEU A 12 -12.96 5.21 -13.90
N LYS A 13 -11.96 6.02 -14.21
CA LYS A 13 -12.04 7.49 -14.11
C LYS A 13 -13.19 8.03 -14.95
N ASP A 14 -13.38 7.53 -16.18
CA ASP A 14 -14.50 7.92 -17.05
C ASP A 14 -15.85 7.48 -16.49
N SER A 15 -15.90 6.32 -15.83
CA SER A 15 -17.10 5.86 -15.17
C SER A 15 -17.48 6.76 -13.98
N LEU A 16 -16.50 7.15 -13.16
CA LEU A 16 -16.70 8.06 -12.03
C LEU A 16 -17.11 9.48 -12.51
N ARG A 17 -16.48 10.00 -13.58
CA ARG A 17 -16.86 11.28 -14.20
C ARG A 17 -18.32 11.24 -14.68
N ARG A 18 -18.71 10.19 -15.40
CA ARG A 18 -20.09 10.03 -15.88
C ARG A 18 -21.12 9.99 -14.76
N LEU A 19 -20.82 9.33 -13.64
CA LEU A 19 -21.70 9.35 -12.47
C LEU A 19 -21.91 10.76 -11.93
N ALA A 20 -20.84 11.54 -11.84
CA ALA A 20 -20.90 12.92 -11.37
C ALA A 20 -21.63 13.85 -12.34
N ASP A 21 -21.29 13.79 -13.63
CA ASP A 21 -21.83 14.67 -14.67
C ASP A 21 -23.33 14.41 -14.93
N ASN A 22 -23.79 13.16 -14.76
CA ASN A 22 -25.19 12.79 -14.89
C ASN A 22 -25.99 12.92 -13.58
N ASP A 23 -25.36 13.37 -12.49
CA ASP A 23 -25.96 13.44 -11.14
C ASP A 23 -26.53 12.10 -10.65
N THR A 24 -25.91 11.00 -11.04
CA THR A 24 -26.30 9.61 -10.71
C THR A 24 -25.34 8.95 -9.73
N VAL A 25 -24.69 9.74 -8.88
CA VAL A 25 -23.72 9.24 -7.91
C VAL A 25 -24.42 8.40 -6.85
N PRO A 26 -24.05 7.11 -6.70
CA PRO A 26 -24.61 6.28 -5.64
C PRO A 26 -24.24 6.81 -4.27
N HIS A 27 -25.11 6.59 -3.30
CA HIS A 27 -24.87 7.00 -1.91
C HIS A 27 -23.69 6.25 -1.25
N ALA A 28 -23.33 5.06 -1.78
CA ALA A 28 -22.18 4.29 -1.28
C ALA A 28 -21.43 3.62 -2.45
N ILE A 29 -20.14 3.94 -2.55
CA ILE A 29 -19.20 3.42 -3.57
C ILE A 29 -18.10 2.66 -2.85
N LEU A 30 -17.74 1.49 -3.36
CA LEU A 30 -16.59 0.69 -2.93
C LEU A 30 -15.53 0.67 -4.03
N LEU A 31 -14.37 1.26 -3.77
CA LEU A 31 -13.16 1.08 -4.55
C LEU A 31 -12.34 -0.06 -3.94
N SER A 32 -12.30 -1.21 -4.61
CA SER A 32 -11.62 -2.41 -4.10
C SER A 32 -10.48 -2.85 -5.02
N GLY A 33 -9.44 -3.46 -4.47
CA GLY A 33 -8.29 -3.97 -5.21
C GLY A 33 -7.06 -4.09 -4.32
N ALA A 34 -5.96 -4.62 -4.84
CA ALA A 34 -4.72 -4.77 -4.09
C ALA A 34 -4.19 -3.43 -3.56
N GLU A 35 -3.41 -3.47 -2.48
CA GLU A 35 -2.70 -2.28 -1.99
C GLU A 35 -1.76 -1.73 -3.07
N GLY A 36 -1.65 -0.41 -3.18
CA GLY A 36 -0.77 0.25 -4.16
C GLY A 36 -1.35 0.43 -5.57
N THR A 37 -2.65 0.20 -5.79
CA THR A 37 -3.32 0.45 -7.08
C THR A 37 -3.85 1.88 -7.24
N GLY A 38 -3.56 2.80 -6.30
CA GLY A 38 -3.95 4.21 -6.38
C GLY A 38 -5.39 4.51 -5.93
N LYS A 39 -6.08 3.58 -5.25
CA LYS A 39 -7.48 3.71 -4.82
C LYS A 39 -7.78 4.98 -4.02
N MET A 40 -6.93 5.33 -3.06
CA MET A 40 -7.12 6.54 -2.24
C MET A 40 -6.95 7.80 -3.07
N MET A 41 -6.00 7.81 -4.01
CA MET A 41 -5.83 8.94 -4.93
C MET A 41 -7.07 9.13 -5.80
N LEU A 42 -7.65 8.04 -6.32
CA LEU A 42 -8.91 8.06 -7.07
C LEU A 42 -10.08 8.54 -6.21
N ALA A 43 -10.21 8.05 -4.97
CA ALA A 43 -11.25 8.48 -4.04
C ALA A 43 -11.18 9.99 -3.76
N ARG A 44 -9.98 10.51 -3.53
CA ARG A 44 -9.74 11.95 -3.31
C ARG A 44 -9.99 12.78 -4.56
N ALA A 45 -9.57 12.31 -5.71
CA ALA A 45 -9.82 12.98 -6.99
C ALA A 45 -11.31 13.05 -7.29
N PHE A 46 -12.03 11.95 -7.08
CA PHE A 46 -13.48 11.91 -7.27
C PHE A 46 -14.22 12.81 -6.26
N ALA A 47 -13.83 12.79 -4.98
CA ALA A 47 -14.41 13.69 -3.98
C ALA A 47 -14.18 15.17 -4.36
N GLN A 48 -12.99 15.53 -4.81
CA GLN A 48 -12.70 16.88 -5.28
C GLN A 48 -13.49 17.24 -6.54
N TYR A 49 -13.70 16.29 -7.46
CA TYR A 49 -14.52 16.49 -8.65
C TYR A 49 -15.97 16.77 -8.30
N LEU A 50 -16.54 16.01 -7.35
CA LEU A 50 -17.90 16.18 -6.87
C LEU A 50 -18.14 17.54 -6.16
N HIS A 51 -17.13 18.08 -5.50
CA HIS A 51 -17.18 19.39 -4.85
C HIS A 51 -16.79 20.56 -5.78
N CYS A 52 -16.17 20.27 -6.93
CA CYS A 52 -15.70 21.31 -7.84
C CYS A 52 -16.87 22.07 -8.49
N ARG A 53 -16.89 23.39 -8.35
CA ARG A 53 -17.95 24.24 -8.92
C ARG A 53 -17.90 24.34 -10.45
N ARG A 54 -16.74 24.09 -11.06
CA ARG A 54 -16.52 24.25 -12.51
C ARG A 54 -15.49 23.26 -12.99
N PRO A 55 -15.83 21.96 -13.10
CA PRO A 55 -14.94 20.98 -13.70
C PRO A 55 -14.60 21.36 -15.14
N VAL A 56 -13.35 21.15 -15.57
CA VAL A 56 -12.89 21.47 -16.92
C VAL A 56 -12.14 20.26 -17.47
N GLY A 57 -12.51 19.81 -18.67
CA GLY A 57 -11.83 18.70 -19.34
C GLY A 57 -11.89 17.38 -18.55
N GLY A 58 -12.95 17.15 -17.78
CA GLY A 58 -13.08 15.96 -16.94
C GLY A 58 -12.21 15.98 -15.66
N GLU A 59 -11.66 17.14 -15.29
CA GLU A 59 -10.81 17.34 -14.11
C GLU A 59 -11.40 18.42 -13.17
N PRO A 60 -11.15 18.35 -11.85
CA PRO A 60 -11.44 19.46 -10.97
C PRO A 60 -10.64 20.70 -11.38
N CYS A 61 -11.26 21.90 -11.37
CA CYS A 61 -10.59 23.12 -11.86
C CYS A 61 -9.31 23.49 -11.08
N GLY A 62 -9.20 23.09 -9.80
CA GLY A 62 -8.05 23.41 -8.95
C GLY A 62 -8.06 24.82 -8.33
N GLU A 63 -8.95 25.72 -8.75
CA GLU A 63 -8.92 27.14 -8.41
C GLU A 63 -10.13 27.63 -7.59
N CYS A 64 -11.27 26.95 -7.68
CA CYS A 64 -12.44 27.35 -6.91
C CYS A 64 -12.22 27.15 -5.39
N PRO A 65 -13.02 27.79 -4.52
CA PRO A 65 -12.84 27.68 -3.08
C PRO A 65 -12.82 26.25 -2.58
N ASP A 66 -13.70 25.39 -3.10
CA ASP A 66 -13.76 23.98 -2.71
C ASP A 66 -12.48 23.23 -3.14
N CYS A 67 -11.98 23.46 -4.35
CA CYS A 67 -10.71 22.87 -4.80
C CYS A 67 -9.52 23.31 -3.94
N ARG A 68 -9.47 24.56 -3.48
CA ARG A 68 -8.43 25.06 -2.58
C ARG A 68 -8.50 24.37 -1.22
N MET A 69 -9.71 24.28 -0.63
CA MET A 69 -9.91 23.56 0.62
C MET A 69 -9.54 22.06 0.50
N HIS A 70 -9.80 21.42 -0.65
CA HIS A 70 -9.33 20.06 -0.91
C HIS A 70 -7.78 19.95 -0.96
N ALA A 71 -7.12 20.95 -1.55
CA ALA A 71 -5.65 20.99 -1.60
C ALA A 71 -5.04 21.13 -0.20
N GLU A 72 -5.70 21.92 0.68
CA GLU A 72 -5.31 22.15 2.06
C GLU A 72 -5.83 21.07 3.04
N LEU A 73 -6.59 20.07 2.55
CA LEU A 73 -7.26 19.03 3.36
C LEU A 73 -8.14 19.62 4.47
N SER A 74 -8.77 20.75 4.20
CA SER A 74 -9.57 21.56 5.15
C SER A 74 -11.04 21.70 4.76
N HIS A 75 -11.52 20.94 3.75
CA HIS A 75 -12.89 21.03 3.25
C HIS A 75 -13.89 20.53 4.31
N PRO A 76 -14.87 21.36 4.77
CA PRO A 76 -15.77 21.03 5.88
C PRO A 76 -16.71 19.85 5.56
N ASP A 77 -17.06 19.65 4.28
CA ASP A 77 -17.94 18.56 3.83
C ASP A 77 -17.16 17.33 3.37
N LEU A 78 -15.84 17.24 3.64
CA LEU A 78 -15.02 16.08 3.38
C LEU A 78 -14.53 15.48 4.69
N HIS A 79 -14.99 14.28 4.99
CA HIS A 79 -14.63 13.56 6.21
C HIS A 79 -13.79 12.32 5.87
N PHE A 80 -12.70 12.15 6.62
CA PHE A 80 -11.86 10.95 6.51
C PHE A 80 -12.08 10.05 7.72
N VAL A 81 -12.26 8.77 7.45
CA VAL A 81 -12.39 7.72 8.46
C VAL A 81 -11.34 6.66 8.18
N TYR A 82 -10.55 6.32 9.17
CA TYR A 82 -9.42 5.41 9.02
C TYR A 82 -9.12 4.65 10.32
N PRO A 83 -8.44 3.49 10.26
CA PRO A 83 -8.10 2.71 11.42
C PRO A 83 -7.13 3.46 12.34
N ILE A 84 -7.43 3.46 13.64
CA ILE A 84 -6.62 4.06 14.70
C ILE A 84 -6.28 3.04 15.78
N VAL A 85 -5.31 3.38 16.64
CA VAL A 85 -5.08 2.69 17.92
C VAL A 85 -5.64 3.57 19.02
N LYS A 86 -6.66 3.07 19.74
CA LYS A 86 -7.22 3.80 20.90
C LYS A 86 -6.17 3.96 22.00
N ARG A 87 -6.08 5.17 22.55
CA ARG A 87 -5.17 5.51 23.64
C ARG A 87 -5.85 6.42 24.63
N GLU A 88 -6.34 5.85 25.72
CA GLU A 88 -7.09 6.59 26.76
C GLU A 88 -6.28 7.74 27.34
N LYS A 89 -4.98 7.54 27.62
CA LYS A 89 -4.10 8.58 28.19
C LYS A 89 -3.92 9.78 27.24
N GLU A 90 -3.96 9.55 25.93
CA GLU A 90 -3.79 10.58 24.90
C GLU A 90 -5.14 11.09 24.38
N LYS A 91 -6.25 10.58 24.93
CA LYS A 91 -7.65 10.88 24.52
C LYS A 91 -7.92 10.59 23.04
N ILE A 92 -7.27 9.57 22.47
CA ILE A 92 -7.48 9.14 21.10
C ILE A 92 -8.60 8.09 21.09
N ALA A 93 -9.76 8.44 20.54
CA ALA A 93 -10.96 7.61 20.47
C ALA A 93 -11.54 7.49 19.06
N THR A 94 -11.30 8.50 18.21
CA THR A 94 -11.77 8.60 16.81
C THR A 94 -10.66 9.06 15.87
N SER A 95 -10.88 8.92 14.57
CA SER A 95 -9.96 9.39 13.53
C SER A 95 -9.74 10.91 13.61
N ALA A 96 -10.75 11.68 14.01
CA ALA A 96 -10.65 13.13 14.15
C ALA A 96 -9.60 13.56 15.19
N ASP A 97 -9.36 12.76 16.24
CA ASP A 97 -8.41 13.09 17.30
C ASP A 97 -6.94 13.10 16.83
N ILE A 98 -6.64 12.42 15.70
CA ILE A 98 -5.30 12.38 15.08
C ILE A 98 -5.30 12.86 13.63
N LEU A 99 -6.23 13.73 13.28
CA LEU A 99 -6.36 14.29 11.92
C LEU A 99 -5.05 14.91 11.38
N PRO A 100 -4.24 15.64 12.17
CA PRO A 100 -2.96 16.17 11.67
C PRO A 100 -1.99 15.08 11.16
N LEU A 101 -1.93 13.92 11.83
CA LEU A 101 -1.10 12.80 11.38
C LEU A 101 -1.63 12.19 10.07
N TRP A 102 -2.97 12.15 9.92
CA TRP A 102 -3.60 11.71 8.69
C TRP A 102 -3.34 12.68 7.53
N GLN A 103 -3.44 13.98 7.77
CA GLN A 103 -3.09 15.01 6.78
C GLN A 103 -1.64 14.89 6.34
N GLN A 104 -0.71 14.68 7.28
CA GLN A 104 0.68 14.40 6.97
C GLN A 104 0.82 13.18 6.05
N MET A 105 0.18 12.05 6.39
CA MET A 105 0.18 10.83 5.58
C MET A 105 -0.34 11.09 4.15
N LEU A 106 -1.45 11.84 4.00
CA LEU A 106 -2.04 12.17 2.69
C LEU A 106 -1.15 13.06 1.81
N VAL A 107 -0.30 13.87 2.42
CA VAL A 107 0.63 14.78 1.70
C VAL A 107 1.94 14.06 1.35
N GLU A 108 2.55 13.38 2.32
CA GLU A 108 3.86 12.76 2.16
C GLU A 108 3.78 11.44 1.39
N HIS A 109 2.69 10.70 1.56
CA HIS A 109 2.46 9.38 0.99
C HIS A 109 1.08 9.26 0.33
N PRO A 110 0.81 9.99 -0.77
CA PRO A 110 -0.50 9.99 -1.43
C PRO A 110 -0.92 8.61 -1.94
N GLU A 111 0.01 7.72 -2.20
CA GLU A 111 -0.19 6.30 -2.56
C GLU A 111 -0.65 5.43 -1.39
N MET A 112 -0.58 5.95 -0.16
CA MET A 112 -1.15 5.36 1.07
C MET A 112 -0.62 3.97 1.44
N PRO A 113 0.70 3.79 1.65
CA PRO A 113 1.22 2.53 2.16
C PRO A 113 0.75 2.29 3.61
N SER A 114 0.08 1.17 3.85
CA SER A 114 -0.47 0.86 5.18
C SER A 114 0.61 0.74 6.26
N GLU A 115 1.80 0.30 5.90
CA GLU A 115 2.96 0.22 6.80
C GLU A 115 3.38 1.59 7.31
N GLN A 116 3.40 2.59 6.43
CA GLN A 116 3.76 3.95 6.80
C GLN A 116 2.75 4.54 7.80
N TRP A 117 1.45 4.22 7.62
CA TRP A 117 0.45 4.62 8.59
C TRP A 117 0.69 3.99 9.97
N LEU A 118 1.03 2.70 10.04
CA LEU A 118 1.38 2.03 11.30
C LEU A 118 2.59 2.67 12.00
N GLU A 119 3.58 3.12 11.24
CA GLU A 119 4.75 3.85 11.76
C GLU A 119 4.35 5.23 12.29
N ILE A 120 3.61 6.02 11.51
CA ILE A 120 3.16 7.38 11.88
C ILE A 120 2.37 7.38 13.19
N ILE A 121 1.44 6.44 13.35
CA ILE A 121 0.64 6.33 14.58
C ILE A 121 1.34 5.57 15.70
N ASN A 122 2.60 5.14 15.53
CA ASN A 122 3.35 4.32 16.48
C ASN A 122 2.53 3.10 16.96
N ALA A 123 1.95 2.35 16.02
CA ALA A 123 1.05 1.24 16.34
C ALA A 123 1.72 0.12 17.14
N GLY A 124 3.03 -0.07 16.98
CA GLY A 124 3.78 -1.15 17.64
C GLY A 124 3.20 -2.52 17.30
N ASN A 125 2.77 -3.25 18.33
CA ASN A 125 2.11 -4.55 18.19
C ASN A 125 0.56 -4.47 18.12
N SER A 126 -0.01 -3.27 18.23
CA SER A 126 -1.45 -3.07 18.20
C SER A 126 -1.97 -3.18 16.77
N GLN A 127 -3.19 -3.70 16.64
CA GLN A 127 -3.91 -3.70 15.36
C GLN A 127 -4.86 -2.51 15.33
N PRO A 128 -4.62 -1.51 14.44
CA PRO A 128 -5.54 -0.39 14.28
C PRO A 128 -6.90 -0.87 13.79
N SER A 129 -7.95 -0.25 14.30
CA SER A 129 -9.34 -0.56 13.96
C SER A 129 -10.18 0.71 13.84
N ILE A 130 -11.30 0.61 13.12
CA ILE A 130 -12.36 1.61 13.13
C ILE A 130 -13.37 1.18 14.20
N TYR A 131 -13.49 1.97 15.24
CA TYR A 131 -14.26 1.65 16.45
C TYR A 131 -15.70 2.19 16.40
N VAL A 132 -16.52 1.74 17.35
CA VAL A 132 -17.94 2.17 17.45
C VAL A 132 -18.08 3.69 17.64
N ASN A 133 -17.17 4.32 18.38
CA ASN A 133 -17.17 5.79 18.55
C ASN A 133 -17.08 6.52 17.19
N GLU A 134 -16.31 5.96 16.24
CA GLU A 134 -16.24 6.51 14.88
C GLU A 134 -17.59 6.45 14.17
N ALA A 135 -18.29 5.30 14.31
CA ALA A 135 -19.63 5.17 13.75
C ALA A 135 -20.62 6.18 14.36
N ASP A 136 -20.49 6.47 15.65
CA ASP A 136 -21.30 7.54 16.31
C ASP A 136 -21.04 8.90 15.70
N SER A 137 -19.76 9.23 15.49
CA SER A 137 -19.35 10.50 14.87
C SER A 137 -19.88 10.63 13.44
N ILE A 138 -19.83 9.54 12.65
CA ILE A 138 -20.38 9.52 11.28
C ILE A 138 -21.90 9.74 11.30
N VAL A 139 -22.65 9.01 12.14
CA VAL A 139 -24.11 9.15 12.26
C VAL A 139 -24.49 10.57 12.67
N GLN A 140 -23.76 11.16 13.61
CA GLN A 140 -23.96 12.53 14.03
C GLN A 140 -23.66 13.52 12.90
N ALA A 141 -22.53 13.37 12.21
CA ALA A 141 -22.16 14.25 11.11
C ALA A 141 -23.11 14.13 9.92
N ASP A 142 -23.64 12.93 9.64
CA ASP A 142 -24.63 12.72 8.58
C ASP A 142 -25.97 13.38 8.88
N SER A 143 -26.37 13.52 10.15
CA SER A 143 -27.66 14.13 10.53
C SER A 143 -27.81 15.63 10.20
N TYR A 144 -26.71 16.29 9.82
CA TYR A 144 -26.71 17.69 9.37
C TYR A 144 -26.55 17.77 7.85
N PRO A 145 -27.13 18.79 7.18
CA PRO A 145 -26.90 19.01 5.75
C PRO A 145 -25.44 19.38 5.47
N PRO A 146 -24.97 19.24 4.21
CA PRO A 146 -23.67 19.78 3.80
C PRO A 146 -23.55 21.28 4.09
N PHE A 147 -22.33 21.74 4.37
CA PHE A 147 -22.10 23.13 4.81
C PHE A 147 -21.80 24.10 3.66
N THR A 148 -20.88 23.73 2.75
CA THR A 148 -20.44 24.62 1.66
C THR A 148 -20.73 24.05 0.27
N SER A 149 -20.78 22.77 0.13
CA SER A 149 -20.97 22.04 -1.13
C SER A 149 -22.34 21.37 -1.21
N PRO A 150 -22.84 21.01 -2.39
CA PRO A 150 -24.10 20.28 -2.51
C PRO A 150 -24.03 18.85 -1.95
N ARG A 151 -22.83 18.37 -1.66
CA ARG A 151 -22.58 17.00 -1.19
C ARG A 151 -21.68 16.98 0.04
N LYS A 152 -21.96 16.03 0.94
CA LYS A 152 -21.08 15.65 2.05
C LYS A 152 -20.45 14.31 1.71
N ILE A 153 -19.12 14.19 1.84
CA ILE A 153 -18.39 13.00 1.42
C ILE A 153 -17.63 12.41 2.60
N PHE A 154 -17.86 11.12 2.85
CA PHE A 154 -17.09 10.31 3.78
C PHE A 154 -16.18 9.38 3.00
N ILE A 155 -14.86 9.54 3.13
CA ILE A 155 -13.88 8.56 2.61
C ILE A 155 -13.47 7.66 3.75
N ILE A 156 -13.85 6.37 3.66
CA ILE A 156 -13.54 5.36 4.66
C ILE A 156 -12.40 4.50 4.14
N TRP A 157 -11.22 4.68 4.69
CA TRP A 157 -10.04 3.90 4.32
C TRP A 157 -9.95 2.63 5.14
N ARG A 158 -9.74 1.49 4.46
CA ARG A 158 -9.66 0.14 5.02
C ARG A 158 -10.89 -0.23 5.87
N PRO A 159 -12.10 -0.17 5.30
CA PRO A 159 -13.33 -0.54 5.99
C PRO A 159 -13.34 -1.99 6.49
N GLU A 160 -12.50 -2.88 5.93
CA GLU A 160 -12.25 -4.23 6.44
C GLU A 160 -11.62 -4.26 7.84
N ARG A 161 -11.11 -3.14 8.33
CA ARG A 161 -10.61 -2.97 9.71
C ARG A 161 -11.68 -2.44 10.68
N MET A 162 -12.91 -2.32 10.21
CA MET A 162 -14.03 -1.87 11.05
C MET A 162 -14.48 -2.99 11.98
N GLN A 163 -14.67 -2.64 13.25
CA GLN A 163 -15.27 -3.58 14.21
C GLN A 163 -16.71 -3.89 13.81
N THR A 164 -17.16 -5.14 14.01
CA THR A 164 -18.50 -5.59 13.64
C THR A 164 -19.60 -4.70 14.24
N ALA A 165 -19.44 -4.26 15.50
CA ALA A 165 -20.39 -3.37 16.14
C ALA A 165 -20.46 -1.98 15.48
N ALA A 166 -19.30 -1.42 15.05
CA ALA A 166 -19.24 -0.17 14.31
C ALA A 166 -19.91 -0.29 12.93
N ALA A 167 -19.60 -1.35 12.21
CA ALA A 167 -20.18 -1.63 10.90
C ALA A 167 -21.70 -1.78 10.97
N ASN A 168 -22.22 -2.57 11.91
CA ASN A 168 -23.66 -2.75 12.10
C ASN A 168 -24.37 -1.42 12.39
N LYS A 169 -23.71 -0.53 13.14
CA LYS A 169 -24.27 0.80 13.45
C LYS A 169 -24.37 1.70 12.21
N LEU A 170 -23.44 1.55 11.26
CA LEU A 170 -23.44 2.33 10.02
C LEU A 170 -24.40 1.80 8.94
N LEU A 171 -24.91 0.58 9.06
CA LEU A 171 -25.74 -0.02 8.02
C LEU A 171 -26.91 0.87 7.61
N LYS A 172 -27.63 1.45 8.59
CA LYS A 172 -28.79 2.30 8.31
C LYS A 172 -28.38 3.58 7.57
N VAL A 173 -27.27 4.21 7.99
CA VAL A 173 -26.79 5.46 7.39
C VAL A 173 -26.21 5.19 5.98
N ILE A 174 -25.60 4.03 5.76
CA ILE A 174 -25.13 3.65 4.43
C ILE A 174 -26.31 3.31 3.49
N GLU A 175 -27.40 2.77 4.01
CA GLU A 175 -28.61 2.44 3.24
C GLU A 175 -29.43 3.70 2.88
N GLU A 176 -29.65 4.56 3.87
CA GLU A 176 -30.52 5.73 3.76
C GLU A 176 -29.81 6.97 4.38
N PRO A 177 -28.73 7.47 3.71
CA PRO A 177 -28.02 8.64 4.22
C PRO A 177 -28.84 9.91 4.04
N MET A 178 -28.46 10.98 4.74
CA MET A 178 -28.98 12.31 4.48
C MET A 178 -28.79 12.68 3.00
N GLN A 179 -29.75 13.38 2.44
CA GLN A 179 -29.68 13.83 1.04
C GLN A 179 -28.37 14.60 0.77
N GLY A 180 -27.67 14.21 -0.27
CA GLY A 180 -26.36 14.78 -0.63
C GLY A 180 -25.18 14.10 0.04
N THR A 181 -25.37 13.11 0.91
CA THR A 181 -24.25 12.35 1.49
C THR A 181 -23.79 11.23 0.57
N VAL A 182 -22.47 11.09 0.41
CA VAL A 182 -21.81 10.05 -0.37
C VAL A 182 -20.72 9.37 0.46
N PHE A 183 -20.78 8.05 0.55
CA PHE A 183 -19.74 7.22 1.16
C PHE A 183 -18.82 6.65 0.08
N ILE A 184 -17.50 6.85 0.22
CA ILE A 184 -16.48 6.25 -0.65
C ILE A 184 -15.62 5.33 0.22
N LEU A 185 -15.82 4.03 0.11
CA LEU A 185 -15.07 3.00 0.82
C LEU A 185 -13.86 2.61 -0.01
N VAL A 186 -12.68 2.61 0.59
CA VAL A 186 -11.40 2.26 -0.06
C VAL A 186 -10.84 1.03 0.63
N SER A 187 -10.99 -0.14 0.00
CA SER A 187 -10.63 -1.44 0.59
C SER A 187 -9.47 -2.11 -0.15
N ASP A 188 -8.54 -2.68 0.61
CA ASP A 188 -7.45 -3.51 0.09
C ASP A 188 -7.86 -4.99 -0.01
N ASN A 189 -8.94 -5.39 0.68
CA ASN A 189 -9.44 -6.76 0.66
C ASN A 189 -10.97 -6.80 0.88
N GLU A 190 -11.71 -6.81 -0.22
CA GLU A 190 -13.18 -6.81 -0.19
C GLU A 190 -13.78 -8.09 0.43
N LEU A 191 -13.03 -9.21 0.42
CA LEU A 191 -13.47 -10.48 1.02
C LEU A 191 -13.51 -10.42 2.56
N GLN A 192 -12.81 -9.47 3.16
CA GLN A 192 -12.83 -9.22 4.61
C GLN A 192 -13.91 -8.23 5.03
N LEU A 193 -14.60 -7.59 4.08
CA LEU A 193 -15.73 -6.74 4.39
C LEU A 193 -16.92 -7.55 4.90
N LEU A 194 -17.67 -6.95 5.82
CA LEU A 194 -18.94 -7.55 6.22
C LEU A 194 -19.88 -7.62 5.01
N PRO A 195 -20.49 -8.78 4.75
CA PRO A 195 -21.40 -8.97 3.60
C PRO A 195 -22.52 -7.93 3.54
N THR A 196 -22.95 -7.45 4.70
CA THR A 196 -23.98 -6.40 4.86
C THR A 196 -23.56 -5.04 4.33
N ILE A 197 -22.29 -4.64 4.47
CA ILE A 197 -21.74 -3.42 3.85
C ILE A 197 -21.50 -3.65 2.37
N TYR A 198 -20.89 -4.78 2.02
CA TYR A 198 -20.57 -5.13 0.65
C TYR A 198 -21.81 -5.12 -0.28
N SER A 199 -22.96 -5.63 0.18
CA SER A 199 -24.20 -5.69 -0.60
C SER A 199 -24.87 -4.34 -0.86
N ARG A 200 -24.48 -3.29 -0.11
CA ARG A 200 -25.07 -1.93 -0.16
C ARG A 200 -24.20 -0.93 -0.92
N THR A 201 -23.09 -1.39 -1.48
CA THR A 201 -22.15 -0.51 -2.19
C THR A 201 -22.14 -0.79 -3.69
N GLN A 202 -22.07 0.25 -4.50
CA GLN A 202 -21.70 0.10 -5.90
C GLN A 202 -20.20 -0.12 -5.99
N ARG A 203 -19.80 -1.25 -6.58
CA ARG A 203 -18.42 -1.73 -6.55
C ARG A 203 -17.68 -1.35 -7.82
N PHE A 204 -16.44 -0.88 -7.63
CA PHE A 204 -15.49 -0.64 -8.69
C PHE A 204 -14.17 -1.32 -8.32
N HIS A 205 -13.76 -2.23 -9.18
CA HIS A 205 -12.47 -2.88 -9.02
C HIS A 205 -11.36 -1.98 -9.58
N VAL A 206 -10.32 -1.75 -8.77
CA VAL A 206 -9.14 -0.98 -9.14
C VAL A 206 -8.00 -1.96 -9.35
N GLY A 207 -7.72 -2.27 -10.61
CA GLY A 207 -6.68 -3.22 -11.00
C GLY A 207 -5.26 -2.68 -10.79
N SER A 208 -4.27 -3.55 -11.04
CA SER A 208 -2.87 -3.14 -11.12
C SER A 208 -2.66 -2.15 -12.27
N ILE A 209 -1.73 -1.23 -12.09
CA ILE A 209 -1.39 -0.21 -13.09
C ILE A 209 -0.52 -0.85 -14.18
N GLU A 210 -0.79 -0.55 -15.45
CA GLU A 210 0.03 -1.05 -16.55
C GLU A 210 1.43 -0.44 -16.50
N ASN A 211 2.45 -1.21 -16.92
CA ASN A 211 3.85 -0.76 -16.86
C ASN A 211 4.07 0.52 -17.67
N ALA A 212 3.40 0.68 -18.81
CA ALA A 212 3.50 1.90 -19.62
C ALA A 212 3.00 3.14 -18.86
N GLU A 213 1.82 3.05 -18.27
CA GLU A 213 1.20 4.12 -17.48
C GLU A 213 2.02 4.48 -16.22
N LEU A 214 2.57 3.45 -15.57
CA LEU A 214 3.43 3.63 -14.41
C LEU A 214 4.78 4.26 -14.80
N THR A 215 5.32 3.93 -15.97
CA THR A 215 6.52 4.55 -16.53
C THR A 215 6.31 6.04 -16.79
N GLU A 216 5.23 6.41 -17.46
CA GLU A 216 4.87 7.81 -17.72
C GLU A 216 4.69 8.58 -16.40
N TRP A 217 4.01 8.01 -15.43
CA TRP A 217 3.83 8.62 -14.12
C TRP A 217 5.17 8.88 -13.42
N LEU A 218 6.10 7.91 -13.45
CA LEU A 218 7.44 8.05 -12.88
C LEU A 218 8.24 9.17 -13.56
N ILE A 219 8.17 9.28 -14.88
CA ILE A 219 8.82 10.37 -15.63
C ILE A 219 8.25 11.73 -15.22
N HIS A 220 6.93 11.87 -15.24
CA HIS A 220 6.28 13.16 -15.03
C HIS A 220 6.21 13.60 -13.57
N LYS A 221 6.01 12.68 -12.64
CA LYS A 221 5.83 13.00 -11.21
C LYS A 221 7.10 12.86 -10.38
N ARG A 222 8.04 12.01 -10.80
CA ARG A 222 9.31 11.77 -10.08
C ARG A 222 10.53 12.31 -10.84
N GLY A 223 10.36 12.77 -12.07
CA GLY A 223 11.44 13.35 -12.87
C GLY A 223 12.51 12.35 -13.31
N LEU A 224 12.17 11.06 -13.38
CA LEU A 224 13.11 10.01 -13.77
C LEU A 224 13.36 9.99 -15.27
N GLY A 225 14.55 9.53 -15.67
CA GLY A 225 14.82 9.22 -17.07
C GLY A 225 14.00 8.02 -17.56
N GLU A 226 13.73 7.94 -18.86
CA GLU A 226 12.83 6.93 -19.45
C GLU A 226 13.29 5.49 -19.16
N ASP A 227 14.59 5.19 -19.32
CA ASP A 227 15.11 3.83 -19.08
C ASP A 227 15.02 3.41 -17.60
N GLU A 228 15.25 4.34 -16.69
CA GLU A 228 15.12 4.09 -15.25
C GLU A 228 13.65 3.91 -14.86
N ALA A 229 12.78 4.78 -15.35
CA ALA A 229 11.35 4.70 -15.10
C ALA A 229 10.75 3.38 -15.60
N ARG A 230 11.15 2.93 -16.80
CA ARG A 230 10.73 1.65 -17.38
C ARG A 230 11.17 0.45 -16.52
N ARG A 231 12.42 0.47 -16.04
CA ARG A 231 12.93 -0.59 -15.14
C ARG A 231 12.16 -0.61 -13.81
N ILE A 232 11.99 0.55 -13.19
CA ILE A 232 11.24 0.65 -11.92
C ILE A 232 9.80 0.17 -12.10
N ALA A 233 9.11 0.58 -13.17
CA ALA A 233 7.76 0.14 -13.47
C ALA A 233 7.65 -1.39 -13.59
N SER A 234 8.61 -2.00 -14.29
CA SER A 234 8.69 -3.46 -14.43
C SER A 234 8.89 -4.16 -13.08
N ILE A 235 9.80 -3.65 -12.24
CA ILE A 235 10.06 -4.21 -10.89
C ILE A 235 8.84 -4.03 -9.99
N ALA A 236 8.17 -2.89 -10.08
CA ALA A 236 7.02 -2.55 -9.25
C ALA A 236 5.79 -3.43 -9.54
N GLY A 237 5.71 -4.02 -10.75
CA GLY A 237 4.63 -4.94 -11.12
C GLY A 237 3.24 -4.32 -11.03
N GLY A 238 3.09 -3.06 -11.45
CA GLY A 238 1.82 -2.34 -11.40
C GLY A 238 1.44 -1.79 -10.02
N ASN A 239 2.36 -1.83 -9.05
CA ASN A 239 2.14 -1.33 -7.69
C ASN A 239 2.80 0.04 -7.50
N LEU A 240 2.00 1.08 -7.29
CA LEU A 240 2.44 2.47 -7.15
C LEU A 240 3.30 2.70 -5.88
N ILE A 241 3.00 2.01 -4.79
CA ILE A 241 3.77 2.11 -3.54
C ILE A 241 5.19 1.59 -3.77
N ASN A 242 5.30 0.41 -4.43
CA ASN A 242 6.60 -0.15 -4.77
C ASN A 242 7.36 0.76 -5.74
N ALA A 243 6.68 1.31 -6.75
CA ALA A 243 7.28 2.25 -7.70
C ALA A 243 7.79 3.51 -7.01
N SER A 244 6.99 4.14 -6.14
CA SER A 244 7.39 5.31 -5.37
C SER A 244 8.59 5.04 -4.47
N ARG A 245 8.61 3.87 -3.81
CA ARG A 245 9.71 3.45 -2.93
C ARG A 245 11.01 3.25 -3.69
N LEU A 246 10.96 2.60 -4.85
CA LEU A 246 12.12 2.41 -5.72
C LEU A 246 12.63 3.72 -6.30
N ALA A 247 11.71 4.61 -6.71
CA ALA A 247 12.04 5.92 -7.28
C ALA A 247 12.65 6.89 -6.27
N SER A 248 12.29 6.80 -4.99
CA SER A 248 12.82 7.69 -3.96
C SER A 248 14.28 7.41 -3.58
N HIS A 249 14.95 6.43 -4.24
CA HIS A 249 16.29 5.96 -3.88
C HIS A 249 16.39 5.79 -2.36
N SER A 250 15.37 5.13 -1.77
CA SER A 250 15.34 4.92 -0.33
C SER A 250 16.60 4.15 0.05
N GLY A 251 17.39 4.67 0.96
CA GLY A 251 18.58 4.00 1.49
C GLY A 251 18.28 2.57 1.97
N GLU A 252 16.99 2.26 2.20
CA GLU A 252 16.49 0.93 2.54
C GLU A 252 16.67 -0.10 1.41
N THR A 253 16.38 0.26 0.15
CA THR A 253 16.55 -0.69 -0.99
C THR A 253 18.03 -1.02 -1.19
N GLU A 254 18.89 -0.02 -1.10
CA GLU A 254 20.35 -0.21 -1.18
C GLU A 254 20.86 -1.01 0.03
N GLU A 255 20.36 -0.73 1.22
CA GLU A 255 20.66 -1.49 2.43
C GLU A 255 20.25 -2.96 2.26
N PHE A 256 19.05 -3.24 1.74
CA PHE A 256 18.56 -4.60 1.47
C PHE A 256 19.44 -5.31 0.45
N ARG A 257 19.85 -4.61 -0.60
CA ARG A 257 20.76 -5.16 -1.61
C ARG A 257 22.09 -5.59 -0.98
N LEU A 258 22.70 -4.72 -0.19
CA LEU A 258 23.97 -5.01 0.49
C LEU A 258 23.84 -6.18 1.47
N GLN A 259 22.75 -6.22 2.27
CA GLN A 259 22.48 -7.32 3.20
C GLN A 259 22.25 -8.64 2.45
N TYR A 260 21.47 -8.63 1.37
CA TYR A 260 21.26 -9.78 0.52
C TYR A 260 22.57 -10.33 -0.01
N MET A 261 23.41 -9.47 -0.60
CA MET A 261 24.72 -9.87 -1.13
C MET A 261 25.62 -10.46 -0.03
N GLU A 262 25.64 -9.90 1.16
CA GLU A 262 26.42 -10.41 2.29
C GLU A 262 25.92 -11.80 2.70
N ILE A 263 24.61 -11.97 2.90
CA ILE A 263 23.99 -13.23 3.30
C ILE A 263 24.29 -14.32 2.24
N MET A 264 24.06 -14.03 0.96
CA MET A 264 24.27 -14.99 -0.11
C MET A 264 25.75 -15.41 -0.25
N ARG A 265 26.68 -14.47 -0.08
CA ARG A 265 28.11 -14.77 -0.05
C ARG A 265 28.50 -15.67 1.14
N GLN A 266 27.92 -15.40 2.33
CA GLN A 266 28.20 -16.22 3.52
C GLN A 266 27.54 -17.60 3.40
N ALA A 267 26.34 -17.70 2.83
CA ALA A 267 25.68 -18.96 2.56
C ALA A 267 26.51 -19.83 1.57
N TYR A 268 27.01 -19.22 0.51
CA TYR A 268 27.93 -19.90 -0.43
C TYR A 268 29.21 -20.42 0.24
N LYS A 269 29.80 -19.63 1.15
CA LYS A 269 31.00 -20.03 1.91
C LYS A 269 30.69 -21.00 3.06
N LYS A 270 29.46 -21.43 3.25
CA LYS A 270 28.98 -22.23 4.40
C LYS A 270 29.28 -21.59 5.76
N GLY A 271 29.29 -20.28 5.82
CA GLY A 271 29.68 -19.47 6.97
C GLY A 271 28.59 -19.37 8.05
N ALA A 272 28.15 -20.49 8.64
CA ALA A 272 27.05 -20.52 9.62
C ALA A 272 27.26 -19.55 10.81
N ALA A 273 28.48 -19.41 11.32
CA ALA A 273 28.78 -18.48 12.40
C ALA A 273 28.61 -16.99 11.99
N ALA A 274 28.98 -16.64 10.74
CA ALA A 274 28.77 -15.31 10.20
C ALA A 274 27.28 -15.03 9.98
N LEU A 275 26.55 -15.99 9.43
CA LEU A 275 25.09 -15.90 9.24
C LEU A 275 24.34 -15.76 10.56
N LYS A 276 24.79 -16.46 11.63
CA LYS A 276 24.23 -16.25 12.97
C LYS A 276 24.39 -14.83 13.44
N LYS A 277 25.61 -14.24 13.30
CA LYS A 277 25.84 -12.84 13.68
C LYS A 277 24.94 -11.86 12.88
N ILE A 278 24.70 -12.13 11.60
CA ILE A 278 23.78 -11.34 10.78
C ILE A 278 22.36 -11.48 11.29
N ALA A 279 21.88 -12.71 11.57
CA ALA A 279 20.55 -12.95 12.12
C ALA A 279 20.36 -12.26 13.48
N ASP A 280 21.37 -12.34 14.38
CA ASP A 280 21.33 -11.68 15.68
C ASP A 280 21.26 -10.14 15.52
N ARG A 281 22.02 -9.56 14.59
CA ARG A 281 22.00 -8.12 14.29
C ARG A 281 20.67 -7.67 13.70
N LEU A 282 20.17 -8.34 12.66
CA LEU A 282 18.94 -7.95 11.98
C LEU A 282 17.70 -8.18 12.87
N GLY A 283 17.69 -9.26 13.65
CA GLY A 283 16.58 -9.61 14.54
C GLY A 283 16.65 -8.94 15.93
N ASP A 284 17.57 -7.99 16.14
CA ASP A 284 17.69 -7.31 17.44
C ASP A 284 16.55 -6.31 17.66
N SER A 285 15.95 -6.36 18.85
CA SER A 285 14.78 -5.51 19.19
C SER A 285 15.14 -4.03 19.43
N LYS A 286 16.40 -3.72 19.67
CA LYS A 286 16.85 -2.36 20.03
C LYS A 286 17.64 -1.62 18.95
N GLY A 287 18.17 -2.34 17.96
CA GLY A 287 19.02 -1.74 16.92
C GLY A 287 19.04 -2.49 15.60
N GLY A 288 18.22 -3.56 15.47
CA GLY A 288 18.04 -4.32 14.24
C GLY A 288 16.88 -3.81 13.39
N TYR A 289 16.46 -4.64 12.46
CA TYR A 289 15.26 -4.37 11.68
C TYR A 289 14.02 -4.60 12.55
N GLY A 290 13.12 -3.63 12.60
CA GLY A 290 11.79 -3.85 13.14
C GLY A 290 11.02 -4.89 12.29
N ARG A 291 9.91 -5.43 12.81
CA ARG A 291 9.14 -6.50 12.17
C ARG A 291 8.77 -6.16 10.72
N GLU A 292 8.28 -4.96 10.47
CA GLU A 292 7.86 -4.53 9.14
C GLU A 292 9.05 -4.42 8.17
N LYS A 293 10.20 -3.92 8.64
CA LYS A 293 11.41 -3.87 7.83
C LYS A 293 11.95 -5.28 7.52
N LEU A 294 11.88 -6.22 8.47
CA LEU A 294 12.23 -7.63 8.24
C LEU A 294 11.29 -8.28 7.22
N ARG A 295 9.99 -8.01 7.30
CA ARG A 295 9.00 -8.50 6.34
C ARG A 295 9.34 -8.01 4.92
N ARG A 296 9.62 -6.71 4.77
CA ARG A 296 10.02 -6.12 3.48
C ARG A 296 11.34 -6.70 2.98
N PHE A 297 12.31 -6.91 3.87
CA PHE A 297 13.58 -7.54 3.52
C PHE A 297 13.40 -8.98 3.02
N LEU A 298 12.55 -9.79 3.65
CA LEU A 298 12.25 -11.15 3.20
C LEU A 298 11.51 -11.15 1.85
N LEU A 299 10.58 -10.22 1.61
CA LEU A 299 9.97 -10.03 0.29
C LEU A 299 11.02 -9.69 -0.77
N TYR A 300 11.98 -8.83 -0.44
CA TYR A 300 13.11 -8.52 -1.32
C TYR A 300 13.95 -9.77 -1.63
N MET A 301 14.26 -10.59 -0.63
CA MET A 301 15.00 -11.84 -0.83
C MET A 301 14.25 -12.83 -1.73
N GLY A 302 12.95 -12.99 -1.55
CA GLY A 302 12.11 -13.85 -2.40
C GLY A 302 12.06 -13.37 -3.86
N ARG A 303 11.91 -12.04 -4.06
CA ARG A 303 12.01 -11.42 -5.38
C ARG A 303 13.36 -11.72 -6.02
N MET A 304 14.46 -11.49 -5.32
CA MET A 304 15.79 -11.73 -5.84
C MET A 304 16.05 -13.20 -6.17
N ALA A 305 15.49 -14.16 -5.43
CA ALA A 305 15.56 -15.58 -5.76
C ALA A 305 14.89 -15.86 -7.13
N ARG A 306 13.68 -15.33 -7.35
CA ARG A 306 12.97 -15.43 -8.63
C ARG A 306 13.74 -14.78 -9.78
N GLU A 307 14.21 -13.54 -9.58
CA GLU A 307 14.90 -12.78 -10.62
C GLU A 307 16.25 -13.44 -11.02
N ASN A 308 17.03 -13.95 -10.05
CA ASN A 308 18.23 -14.71 -10.34
C ASN A 308 17.94 -15.98 -11.12
N TYR A 309 16.83 -16.67 -10.85
CA TYR A 309 16.41 -17.83 -11.62
C TYR A 309 16.05 -17.46 -13.06
N LEU A 310 15.26 -16.40 -13.28
CA LEU A 310 14.94 -15.93 -14.63
C LEU A 310 16.19 -15.48 -15.40
N TYR A 311 17.10 -14.81 -14.73
CA TYR A 311 18.39 -14.41 -15.31
C TYR A 311 19.20 -15.65 -15.75
N ASN A 312 19.25 -16.69 -14.91
CA ASN A 312 19.95 -17.96 -15.22
C ASN A 312 19.30 -18.73 -16.38
N LEU A 313 17.99 -18.56 -16.60
CA LEU A 313 17.27 -19.13 -17.75
C LEU A 313 17.50 -18.34 -19.05
N GLY A 314 18.12 -17.17 -19.01
CA GLY A 314 18.36 -16.33 -20.18
C GLY A 314 17.10 -15.62 -20.72
N VAL A 315 16.02 -15.52 -19.93
CA VAL A 315 14.77 -14.86 -20.31
C VAL A 315 14.81 -13.38 -19.91
N GLY A 316 15.75 -12.61 -20.47
CA GLY A 316 16.02 -11.22 -20.11
C GLY A 316 14.81 -10.30 -20.16
N SER A 317 13.83 -10.55 -21.05
CA SER A 317 12.59 -9.77 -21.14
C SER A 317 11.68 -9.88 -19.90
N LEU A 318 11.86 -10.90 -19.06
CA LEU A 318 11.12 -11.15 -17.83
C LEU A 318 11.91 -10.78 -16.56
N VAL A 319 13.18 -10.41 -16.71
CA VAL A 319 14.04 -10.02 -15.57
C VAL A 319 13.76 -8.58 -15.18
N ALA A 320 13.45 -8.37 -13.92
CA ALA A 320 13.13 -7.07 -13.34
C ALA A 320 14.13 -6.74 -12.21
N MET A 321 15.36 -6.38 -12.59
CA MET A 321 16.46 -6.02 -11.69
C MET A 321 16.94 -4.59 -11.94
N THR A 322 17.47 -3.94 -10.89
CA THR A 322 18.29 -2.74 -11.06
C THR A 322 19.66 -3.12 -11.65
N ARG A 323 20.38 -2.11 -12.16
CA ARG A 323 21.71 -2.34 -12.72
C ARG A 323 22.67 -2.98 -11.71
N GLU A 324 22.62 -2.51 -10.47
CA GLU A 324 23.46 -3.01 -9.37
C GLU A 324 23.09 -4.44 -8.94
N GLU A 325 21.78 -4.78 -9.01
CA GLU A 325 21.30 -6.15 -8.78
C GLU A 325 21.77 -7.09 -9.91
N GLU A 326 21.74 -6.62 -11.14
CA GLU A 326 22.19 -7.37 -12.33
C GLU A 326 23.70 -7.66 -12.31
N GLU A 327 24.51 -6.69 -11.85
CA GLU A 327 25.96 -6.89 -11.64
C GLU A 327 26.24 -8.03 -10.64
N PHE A 328 25.45 -8.15 -9.59
CA PHE A 328 25.58 -9.28 -8.66
C PHE A 328 25.04 -10.58 -9.27
N ALA A 329 23.87 -10.53 -9.91
CA ALA A 329 23.22 -11.66 -10.55
C ALA A 329 24.12 -12.32 -11.61
N SER A 330 24.86 -11.52 -12.40
CA SER A 330 25.77 -12.04 -13.42
C SER A 330 26.77 -13.11 -12.91
N ARG A 331 27.10 -13.04 -11.60
CA ARG A 331 28.01 -14.00 -10.95
C ARG A 331 27.29 -15.01 -10.07
N PHE A 332 26.13 -14.65 -9.54
CA PHE A 332 25.44 -15.44 -8.53
C PHE A 332 24.26 -16.25 -9.07
N ALA A 333 23.61 -15.82 -10.14
CA ALA A 333 22.45 -16.49 -10.72
C ALA A 333 22.67 -18.01 -11.00
N PRO A 334 23.86 -18.48 -11.40
CA PRO A 334 24.08 -19.92 -11.61
C PRO A 334 23.82 -20.83 -10.40
N PHE A 335 23.79 -20.26 -9.19
CA PHE A 335 23.48 -21.00 -7.95
C PHE A 335 21.98 -21.10 -7.66
N ILE A 336 21.14 -20.38 -8.42
CA ILE A 336 19.68 -20.45 -8.32
C ILE A 336 19.15 -21.13 -9.59
N HIS A 337 18.61 -22.33 -9.44
CA HIS A 337 18.21 -23.18 -10.56
C HIS A 337 16.91 -23.94 -10.24
N SER A 338 16.37 -24.68 -11.21
CA SER A 338 15.10 -25.42 -11.08
C SER A 338 15.04 -26.35 -9.86
N GLY A 339 16.17 -26.89 -9.43
CA GLY A 339 16.24 -27.81 -8.29
C GLY A 339 16.15 -27.12 -6.91
N ASN A 340 16.25 -25.79 -6.82
CA ASN A 340 16.25 -25.09 -5.52
C ASN A 340 15.37 -23.82 -5.45
N VAL A 341 15.00 -23.21 -6.56
CA VAL A 341 14.29 -21.93 -6.57
C VAL A 341 12.92 -22.00 -5.88
N GLU A 342 12.15 -23.06 -6.12
CA GLU A 342 10.82 -23.23 -5.52
C GLU A 342 10.91 -23.31 -3.98
N GLU A 343 11.87 -24.09 -3.49
CA GLU A 343 12.09 -24.26 -2.07
C GLU A 343 12.65 -22.98 -1.43
N LEU A 344 13.53 -22.24 -2.14
CA LEU A 344 14.01 -20.92 -1.70
C LEU A 344 12.88 -19.93 -1.51
N VAL A 345 11.98 -19.81 -2.49
CA VAL A 345 10.82 -18.91 -2.40
C VAL A 345 9.89 -19.33 -1.25
N LYS A 346 9.59 -20.63 -1.14
CA LYS A 346 8.74 -21.19 -0.09
C LYS A 346 9.29 -20.92 1.31
N GLU A 347 10.59 -21.17 1.53
CA GLU A 347 11.19 -20.96 2.85
C GLU A 347 11.34 -19.47 3.19
N THR A 348 11.54 -18.62 2.19
CA THR A 348 11.49 -17.14 2.37
C THR A 348 10.11 -16.68 2.81
N ASP A 349 9.04 -17.18 2.17
CA ASP A 349 7.66 -16.88 2.54
C ASP A 349 7.31 -17.42 3.92
N ARG A 350 7.77 -18.63 4.27
CA ARG A 350 7.60 -19.19 5.61
C ARG A 350 8.22 -18.27 6.67
N ALA A 351 9.48 -17.87 6.48
CA ALA A 351 10.16 -16.96 7.41
C ALA A 351 9.40 -15.63 7.54
N ARG A 352 8.87 -15.09 6.44
CA ARG A 352 8.05 -13.87 6.44
C ARG A 352 6.78 -14.04 7.28
N ILE A 353 6.03 -15.13 7.08
CA ILE A 353 4.81 -15.44 7.82
C ILE A 353 5.10 -15.63 9.31
N ASP A 354 6.20 -16.28 9.66
CA ASP A 354 6.58 -16.49 11.07
C ASP A 354 6.92 -15.16 11.77
N ILE A 355 7.59 -14.22 11.06
CA ILE A 355 7.83 -12.85 11.55
C ILE A 355 6.49 -12.10 11.76
N GLU A 356 5.56 -12.19 10.80
CA GLU A 356 4.22 -11.59 10.90
C GLU A 356 3.43 -12.13 12.11
N ARG A 357 3.62 -13.42 12.45
CA ARG A 357 2.99 -14.10 13.60
C ARG A 357 3.71 -13.87 14.93
N ASN A 358 4.64 -12.93 15.00
CA ASN A 358 5.41 -12.61 16.21
C ASN A 358 6.40 -13.69 16.68
N ALA A 359 6.86 -14.58 15.82
CA ALA A 359 7.94 -15.48 16.17
C ALA A 359 9.24 -14.70 16.46
N ASN A 360 10.16 -15.33 17.19
CA ASN A 360 11.45 -14.71 17.52
C ASN A 360 12.28 -14.50 16.25
N ALA A 361 12.49 -13.24 15.87
CA ALA A 361 13.14 -12.86 14.61
C ALA A 361 14.57 -13.44 14.48
N LYS A 362 15.36 -13.49 15.56
CA LYS A 362 16.73 -14.03 15.52
C LYS A 362 16.72 -15.52 15.18
N LEU A 363 15.78 -16.27 15.75
CA LEU A 363 15.64 -17.71 15.50
C LEU A 363 15.13 -17.97 14.09
N VAL A 364 14.08 -17.26 13.65
CA VAL A 364 13.52 -17.41 12.29
C VAL A 364 14.55 -17.11 11.22
N LEU A 365 15.27 -15.98 11.35
CA LEU A 365 16.31 -15.61 10.40
C LEU A 365 17.47 -16.60 10.39
N PHE A 366 17.91 -17.09 11.54
CA PHE A 366 19.01 -18.03 11.61
C PHE A 366 18.62 -19.39 10.99
N ASP A 367 17.42 -19.91 11.30
CA ASP A 367 16.89 -21.13 10.68
C ASP A 367 16.84 -20.98 9.15
N PHE A 368 16.26 -19.90 8.67
CA PHE A 368 16.21 -19.60 7.25
C PHE A 368 17.60 -19.50 6.59
N PHE A 369 18.56 -18.85 7.25
CA PHE A 369 19.92 -18.72 6.69
C PHE A 369 20.69 -20.05 6.66
N ILE A 370 20.42 -20.97 7.59
CA ILE A 370 20.97 -22.34 7.51
C ILE A 370 20.38 -23.09 6.32
N LEU A 371 19.06 -22.95 6.10
CA LEU A 371 18.43 -23.54 4.91
C LEU A 371 18.99 -22.97 3.61
N LEU A 372 19.30 -21.66 3.55
CA LEU A 372 19.99 -21.07 2.39
C LEU A 372 21.32 -21.77 2.08
N ILE A 373 22.12 -22.12 3.08
CA ILE A 373 23.38 -22.87 2.86
C ILE A 373 23.08 -24.19 2.15
N ILE A 374 22.06 -24.91 2.60
CA ILE A 374 21.70 -26.22 2.05
C ILE A 374 21.21 -26.07 0.60
N LEU A 375 20.31 -25.11 0.37
CA LEU A 375 19.65 -24.91 -0.90
C LEU A 375 20.59 -24.41 -2.00
N ILE A 376 21.50 -23.48 -1.68
CA ILE A 376 22.50 -22.97 -2.64
C ILE A 376 23.49 -24.08 -3.10
N HIS A 377 23.75 -25.08 -2.25
CA HIS A 377 24.65 -26.19 -2.57
C HIS A 377 23.91 -27.42 -3.10
N LYS A 378 22.59 -27.35 -3.26
CA LYS A 378 21.82 -28.44 -3.87
C LYS A 378 22.26 -28.63 -5.33
N LYS A 379 22.47 -29.88 -5.74
CA LYS A 379 22.85 -30.16 -7.14
C LYS A 379 21.72 -29.76 -8.10
N ARG A 380 22.11 -29.31 -9.29
CA ARG A 380 21.14 -29.15 -10.39
C ARG A 380 20.53 -30.53 -10.67
N GLY A 381 19.22 -30.66 -10.56
CA GLY A 381 18.46 -31.84 -10.95
C GLY A 381 18.37 -31.96 -12.46
#